data_30c395285fedd4840ac9c36c864e7b92
#
_entry.id   30c395285fedd4840ac9c36c864e7b92
#
_cell.length_a   1.000
_cell.length_b   1.000
_cell.length_c   1.000
_cell.angle_alpha   90.00
_cell.angle_beta   90.00
_cell.angle_gamma   90.00
#
_symmetry.space_group_name_H-M   'P 1'
#
loop_
_entity.id
_entity.type
_entity.pdbx_description
1 polymer ?
#
loop_
_entity_poly.entity_id
_entity_poly.type
_entity_poly.pdbx_seq_one_letter_code
_entity_poly.pdbx_strand_id
1 'polypeptide(L)'
;MKNKLLIFSILILCTSSCNYLEYDESDFLEKDAVFSSFQYTRDFLTNIYSYVPAAFGTIGGDALRSAACDEAVYVDKLSPVHSFNNGAWSAINTLDDRWNYFRGIRAVNMFLQEVEGQEFDELKHNEDYEDIMAQFKYYPYEARFLRAYFYFELAKRYGDIPLITTLLSEEEANMQKRTSFDEVIQFIVDECDAIAPHLPISYKELIKSETGRATRGAAMALKSRALLYSTSPLFNKSGNIDKWKSAARAAADVIEKAWDFGYMPLPDLWSLWNNNYSNNNELIFGVMQREDNWFERVNFPIGIEGGGNTGHCPTENLVESYEMQASGLPVAPDAGYEHMDPSYNSQNPYEGRDPRMYELVAQNGAWWVYDEQVECWYGGRSGKPQKNATVTGYYLRKYVDGSTSLKSEFVTSKRHVWNIMRYSEILLNFAEAMVEAYGDPNYKDGYPMSAKEAVDIVRSRVHVDMPPFPNNLTLNEFKAKLRNERRVELSFEDHRFWDIRRWKIADQTTDIYGVDITKKEDGSFSYKKVLVEKRIFKDCMYLYPIPQSERYINPELEQNPGW
;
A
#
# COMPACT_ATOMS: atom_id res chain seq x y z
N MET A 1 47.44 -22.96 -64.84
CA MET A 1 47.90 -23.08 -63.41
C MET A 1 47.52 -21.88 -62.57
N LYS A 2 47.58 -20.63 -63.06
CA LYS A 2 47.25 -19.44 -62.27
C LYS A 2 45.84 -19.36 -61.71
N ASN A 3 44.84 -19.87 -62.44
CA ASN A 3 43.43 -19.84 -62.01
C ASN A 3 43.06 -20.89 -60.92
N LYS A 4 43.82 -21.97 -60.81
CA LYS A 4 43.62 -22.99 -59.74
C LYS A 4 44.22 -22.53 -58.40
N LEU A 5 45.32 -21.74 -58.45
CA LEU A 5 45.87 -21.19 -57.20
C LEU A 5 44.99 -20.08 -56.59
N LEU A 6 44.30 -19.29 -57.44
CA LEU A 6 43.39 -18.24 -56.97
C LEU A 6 42.16 -18.82 -56.27
N ILE A 7 41.59 -19.93 -56.79
CA ILE A 7 40.45 -20.63 -56.20
C ILE A 7 40.85 -21.28 -54.85
N PHE A 8 42.06 -21.82 -54.76
CA PHE A 8 42.54 -22.44 -53.51
C PHE A 8 42.83 -21.40 -52.43
N SER A 9 43.32 -20.17 -52.78
CA SER A 9 43.51 -19.06 -51.84
C SER A 9 42.17 -18.48 -51.33
N ILE A 10 41.15 -18.44 -52.18
CA ILE A 10 39.78 -18.00 -51.77
C ILE A 10 39.12 -19.03 -50.85
N LEU A 11 39.34 -20.34 -51.08
CA LEU A 11 38.80 -21.38 -50.20
C LEU A 11 39.44 -21.39 -48.80
N ILE A 12 40.73 -21.02 -48.65
CA ILE A 12 41.43 -20.93 -47.36
C ILE A 12 41.00 -19.68 -46.57
N LEU A 13 40.60 -18.59 -47.25
CA LEU A 13 40.09 -17.37 -46.61
C LEU A 13 38.63 -17.55 -46.06
N CYS A 14 37.86 -18.52 -46.54
CA CYS A 14 36.51 -18.81 -46.05
C CYS A 14 36.49 -19.72 -44.82
N THR A 15 37.60 -20.38 -44.46
CA THR A 15 37.66 -21.26 -43.28
C THR A 15 38.13 -20.59 -42.00
N SER A 16 38.56 -19.33 -42.06
CA SER A 16 38.99 -18.53 -40.87
C SER A 16 37.90 -17.59 -40.36
N SER A 17 36.67 -17.66 -40.91
CA SER A 17 35.55 -16.77 -40.52
C SER A 17 34.53 -17.39 -39.58
N CYS A 18 34.82 -18.56 -38.98
CA CYS A 18 33.84 -19.24 -38.13
C CYS A 18 33.88 -18.89 -36.64
N ASN A 19 34.87 -18.08 -36.18
CA ASN A 19 34.94 -17.69 -34.77
C ASN A 19 34.38 -16.28 -34.47
N TYR A 20 33.78 -15.59 -35.46
CA TYR A 20 33.23 -14.23 -35.24
C TYR A 20 31.72 -14.25 -34.83
N LEU A 21 31.12 -15.43 -34.72
CA LEU A 21 29.74 -15.63 -34.29
C LEU A 21 29.61 -16.51 -33.03
N GLU A 22 30.71 -16.89 -32.39
CA GLU A 22 30.65 -17.27 -31.01
C GLU A 22 30.45 -15.99 -30.22
N TYR A 23 29.20 -15.65 -29.95
CA TYR A 23 28.86 -14.74 -28.87
C TYR A 23 29.45 -15.39 -27.62
N ASP A 24 30.49 -14.80 -27.10
CA ASP A 24 30.98 -15.13 -25.79
C ASP A 24 29.80 -14.86 -24.86
N GLU A 25 29.21 -15.90 -24.24
CA GLU A 25 28.16 -15.76 -23.22
C GLU A 25 28.68 -15.05 -21.96
N SER A 26 29.86 -14.42 -22.05
CA SER A 26 30.56 -13.68 -20.99
C SER A 26 29.86 -12.40 -20.51
N ASP A 27 28.75 -11.99 -21.15
CA ASP A 27 27.93 -10.85 -20.67
C ASP A 27 26.92 -11.25 -19.58
N PHE A 28 26.74 -12.53 -19.27
CA PHE A 28 25.93 -12.99 -18.14
C PHE A 28 26.82 -13.34 -16.96
N LEU A 29 26.64 -12.66 -15.84
CA LEU A 29 27.29 -13.03 -14.59
C LEU A 29 26.79 -14.40 -14.16
N GLU A 30 27.70 -15.36 -14.07
CA GLU A 30 27.38 -16.67 -13.50
C GLU A 30 26.99 -16.52 -12.01
N LYS A 31 26.14 -17.42 -11.52
CA LYS A 31 25.65 -17.42 -10.13
C LYS A 31 26.80 -17.32 -9.12
N ASP A 32 27.86 -18.10 -9.32
CA ASP A 32 29.01 -18.13 -8.42
C ASP A 32 29.75 -16.77 -8.41
N ALA A 33 29.85 -16.09 -9.54
CA ALA A 33 30.44 -14.76 -9.63
C ALA A 33 29.58 -13.69 -8.91
N VAL A 34 28.25 -13.85 -8.90
CA VAL A 34 27.33 -12.96 -8.16
C VAL A 34 27.54 -13.11 -6.65
N PHE A 35 27.53 -14.33 -6.13
CA PHE A 35 27.55 -14.57 -4.69
C PHE A 35 28.96 -14.63 -4.07
N SER A 36 30.02 -14.66 -4.86
CA SER A 36 31.40 -14.46 -4.38
C SER A 36 31.77 -12.99 -4.21
N SER A 37 31.05 -12.05 -4.82
CA SER A 37 31.24 -10.61 -4.68
C SER A 37 30.22 -9.98 -3.75
N PHE A 38 30.67 -9.24 -2.73
CA PHE A 38 29.78 -8.51 -1.82
C PHE A 38 28.88 -7.52 -2.55
N GLN A 39 29.45 -6.78 -3.53
CA GLN A 39 28.71 -5.78 -4.30
C GLN A 39 27.53 -6.43 -5.03
N TYR A 40 27.77 -7.51 -5.77
CA TYR A 40 26.74 -8.20 -6.53
C TYR A 40 25.73 -8.91 -5.64
N THR A 41 26.17 -9.49 -4.51
CA THR A 41 25.29 -10.08 -3.49
C THR A 41 24.34 -9.02 -2.90
N ARG A 42 24.84 -7.84 -2.58
CA ARG A 42 24.04 -6.70 -2.11
C ARG A 42 23.04 -6.24 -3.17
N ASP A 43 23.50 -6.13 -4.42
CA ASP A 43 22.66 -5.70 -5.54
C ASP A 43 21.58 -6.73 -5.85
N PHE A 44 21.85 -8.03 -5.67
CA PHE A 44 20.86 -9.08 -5.77
C PHE A 44 19.76 -8.93 -4.69
N LEU A 45 20.12 -8.70 -3.43
CA LEU A 45 19.14 -8.41 -2.37
C LEU A 45 18.35 -7.13 -2.70
N THR A 46 19.00 -6.09 -3.20
CA THR A 46 18.35 -4.84 -3.62
C THR A 46 17.34 -5.10 -4.75
N ASN A 47 17.66 -6.00 -5.68
CA ASN A 47 16.72 -6.42 -6.72
C ASN A 47 15.50 -7.17 -6.12
N ILE A 48 15.66 -7.94 -5.04
CA ILE A 48 14.50 -8.54 -4.33
C ILE A 48 13.58 -7.45 -3.77
N TYR A 49 14.12 -6.35 -3.23
CA TYR A 49 13.30 -5.20 -2.80
C TYR A 49 12.49 -4.58 -3.95
N SER A 50 12.94 -4.70 -5.21
CA SER A 50 12.20 -4.15 -6.37
C SER A 50 10.83 -4.79 -6.60
N TYR A 51 10.56 -5.96 -6.02
CA TYR A 51 9.22 -6.56 -6.02
C TYR A 51 8.25 -5.86 -5.06
N VAL A 52 8.75 -5.12 -4.06
CA VAL A 52 7.89 -4.28 -3.20
C VAL A 52 7.25 -3.18 -4.05
N PRO A 53 5.93 -2.95 -3.97
CA PRO A 53 5.25 -2.01 -4.85
C PRO A 53 5.79 -0.60 -4.71
N ALA A 54 6.34 -0.07 -5.78
CA ALA A 54 6.64 1.36 -5.95
C ALA A 54 5.40 2.09 -6.51
N ALA A 55 5.53 3.38 -6.82
CA ALA A 55 4.50 4.21 -7.44
C ALA A 55 3.14 4.13 -6.73
N PHE A 56 3.14 4.22 -5.40
CA PHE A 56 1.94 4.18 -4.55
C PHE A 56 1.08 2.91 -4.72
N GLY A 57 1.64 1.82 -5.18
CA GLY A 57 0.93 0.56 -5.41
C GLY A 57 -0.14 0.63 -6.49
N THR A 58 0.01 1.51 -7.48
CA THR A 58 -0.97 1.73 -8.55
C THR A 58 -1.27 0.47 -9.37
N ILE A 59 -2.47 0.43 -9.92
CA ILE A 59 -2.99 -0.61 -10.79
C ILE A 59 -2.99 -0.09 -12.23
N GLY A 60 -2.45 -0.87 -13.17
CA GLY A 60 -2.42 -0.49 -14.58
C GLY A 60 -1.59 0.76 -14.87
N GLY A 61 -0.69 1.12 -13.95
CA GLY A 61 0.26 2.23 -14.08
C GLY A 61 -0.16 3.53 -13.39
N ASP A 62 -1.45 3.87 -13.32
CA ASP A 62 -1.88 5.20 -12.89
C ASP A 62 -2.85 5.22 -11.70
N ALA A 63 -3.78 4.27 -11.61
CA ALA A 63 -4.85 4.33 -10.64
C ALA A 63 -4.48 3.70 -9.30
N LEU A 64 -4.67 4.42 -8.20
CA LEU A 64 -4.65 3.85 -6.85
C LEU A 64 -5.78 2.84 -6.69
N ARG A 65 -5.57 1.81 -5.85
CA ARG A 65 -6.62 0.83 -5.53
C ARG A 65 -7.83 1.45 -4.83
N SER A 66 -7.70 2.65 -4.27
CA SER A 66 -8.81 3.45 -3.76
C SER A 66 -9.92 3.70 -4.80
N ALA A 67 -9.58 3.70 -6.10
CA ALA A 67 -10.56 3.77 -7.18
C ALA A 67 -11.33 2.46 -7.43
N ALA A 68 -10.94 1.36 -6.77
CA ALA A 68 -11.66 0.09 -6.77
C ALA A 68 -12.47 -0.14 -5.48
N CYS A 69 -12.64 0.89 -4.63
CA CYS A 69 -13.48 0.90 -3.44
C CYS A 69 -14.17 2.27 -3.30
N ASP A 70 -14.94 2.47 -2.24
CA ASP A 70 -15.76 3.67 -2.02
C ASP A 70 -14.97 4.94 -1.61
N GLU A 71 -13.63 4.97 -1.83
CA GLU A 71 -12.82 6.16 -1.58
C GLU A 71 -12.72 7.10 -2.79
N ALA A 72 -12.63 6.55 -4.01
CA ALA A 72 -12.46 7.39 -5.21
C ALA A 72 -13.12 6.80 -6.46
N VAL A 73 -13.28 7.67 -7.48
CA VAL A 73 -13.50 7.29 -8.88
C VAL A 73 -12.30 7.76 -9.70
N TYR A 74 -11.78 6.93 -10.58
CA TYR A 74 -10.73 7.34 -11.51
C TYR A 74 -11.34 7.92 -12.78
N VAL A 75 -10.90 9.11 -13.19
CA VAL A 75 -11.55 9.87 -14.27
C VAL A 75 -11.36 9.24 -15.63
N ASP A 76 -10.19 8.63 -15.90
CA ASP A 76 -9.93 7.95 -17.17
C ASP A 76 -10.72 6.65 -17.25
N LYS A 77 -11.74 6.65 -18.11
CA LYS A 77 -12.65 5.50 -18.33
C LYS A 77 -11.96 4.30 -19.00
N LEU A 78 -10.78 4.48 -19.58
CA LEU A 78 -10.01 3.41 -20.22
C LEU A 78 -9.08 2.69 -19.21
N SER A 79 -8.93 3.23 -18.01
CA SER A 79 -8.06 2.62 -16.99
C SER A 79 -8.54 1.21 -16.62
N PRO A 80 -7.62 0.24 -16.55
CA PRO A 80 -7.92 -1.14 -16.14
C PRO A 80 -8.62 -1.23 -14.77
N VAL A 81 -8.41 -0.27 -13.87
CA VAL A 81 -9.00 -0.27 -12.51
C VAL A 81 -10.52 -0.42 -12.52
N HIS A 82 -11.19 0.08 -13.58
CA HIS A 82 -12.65 -0.04 -13.71
C HIS A 82 -13.15 -1.47 -13.85
N SER A 83 -12.30 -2.43 -14.24
CA SER A 83 -12.69 -3.84 -14.30
C SER A 83 -13.04 -4.41 -12.92
N PHE A 84 -12.50 -3.89 -11.83
CA PHE A 84 -12.94 -4.24 -10.48
C PHE A 84 -14.39 -3.82 -10.20
N ASN A 85 -14.86 -2.75 -10.85
CA ASN A 85 -16.11 -2.07 -10.53
C ASN A 85 -17.27 -2.47 -11.47
N ASN A 86 -16.96 -2.91 -12.71
CA ASN A 86 -17.95 -3.13 -13.78
C ASN A 86 -18.26 -4.62 -14.05
N GLY A 87 -17.68 -5.53 -13.25
CA GLY A 87 -17.90 -6.97 -13.39
C GLY A 87 -17.04 -7.67 -14.47
N ALA A 88 -16.11 -6.97 -15.12
CA ALA A 88 -15.20 -7.54 -16.13
C ALA A 88 -13.98 -8.25 -15.50
N TRP A 89 -13.75 -8.10 -14.21
CA TRP A 89 -12.70 -8.79 -13.49
C TRP A 89 -12.96 -10.30 -13.44
N SER A 90 -11.96 -11.10 -13.83
CA SER A 90 -12.09 -12.55 -13.93
C SER A 90 -10.72 -13.24 -13.95
N ALA A 91 -10.70 -14.57 -13.94
CA ALA A 91 -9.46 -15.37 -14.00
C ALA A 91 -8.67 -15.18 -15.32
N ILE A 92 -9.30 -14.74 -16.39
CA ILE A 92 -8.66 -14.44 -17.69
C ILE A 92 -8.44 -12.94 -17.92
N ASN A 93 -9.02 -12.10 -17.08
CA ASN A 93 -8.81 -10.65 -17.04
C ASN A 93 -8.41 -10.25 -15.62
N THR A 94 -7.21 -10.69 -15.21
CA THR A 94 -6.67 -10.45 -13.90
C THR A 94 -6.13 -9.03 -13.79
N LEU A 95 -6.34 -8.43 -12.63
CA LEU A 95 -5.79 -7.12 -12.27
C LEU A 95 -5.04 -7.26 -10.97
N ASP A 96 -3.86 -6.62 -10.88
CA ASP A 96 -3.09 -6.59 -9.63
C ASP A 96 -2.89 -8.00 -9.02
N ASP A 97 -2.74 -9.00 -9.88
CA ASP A 97 -2.65 -10.38 -9.44
C ASP A 97 -1.41 -10.64 -8.57
N ARG A 98 -0.33 -9.90 -8.80
CA ARG A 98 0.92 -10.02 -8.04
C ARG A 98 1.48 -11.45 -8.00
N TRP A 99 1.10 -12.31 -8.93
CA TRP A 99 1.61 -13.67 -9.00
C TRP A 99 3.15 -13.71 -9.17
N ASN A 100 3.70 -12.64 -9.73
CA ASN A 100 5.15 -12.43 -9.82
C ASN A 100 5.88 -12.41 -8.47
N TYR A 101 5.18 -12.29 -7.34
CA TYR A 101 5.80 -12.46 -6.02
C TYR A 101 6.39 -13.85 -5.81
N PHE A 102 5.90 -14.89 -6.51
CA PHE A 102 6.56 -16.19 -6.50
C PHE A 102 7.97 -16.17 -7.12
N ARG A 103 8.23 -15.26 -8.08
CA ARG A 103 9.60 -14.99 -8.56
C ARG A 103 10.45 -14.33 -7.47
N GLY A 104 9.89 -13.38 -6.74
CA GLY A 104 10.54 -12.76 -5.58
C GLY A 104 10.85 -13.79 -4.48
N ILE A 105 9.89 -14.67 -4.17
CA ILE A 105 10.09 -15.77 -3.21
C ILE A 105 11.20 -16.72 -3.67
N ARG A 106 11.22 -17.10 -4.95
CA ARG A 106 12.31 -17.90 -5.51
C ARG A 106 13.67 -17.21 -5.39
N ALA A 107 13.72 -15.89 -5.68
CA ALA A 107 14.96 -15.10 -5.53
C ALA A 107 15.42 -15.05 -4.07
N VAL A 108 14.49 -14.91 -3.10
CA VAL A 108 14.82 -15.02 -1.67
C VAL A 108 15.37 -16.41 -1.33
N ASN A 109 14.72 -17.47 -1.78
CA ASN A 109 15.19 -18.84 -1.48
C ASN A 109 16.59 -19.11 -2.06
N MET A 110 16.86 -18.58 -3.28
CA MET A 110 18.20 -18.64 -3.89
C MET A 110 19.20 -17.82 -3.05
N PHE A 111 18.86 -16.59 -2.71
CA PHE A 111 19.74 -15.73 -1.91
C PHE A 111 20.13 -16.42 -0.59
N LEU A 112 19.16 -16.96 0.15
CA LEU A 112 19.41 -17.61 1.44
C LEU A 112 20.31 -18.84 1.33
N GLN A 113 20.18 -19.61 0.24
CA GLN A 113 21.03 -20.76 -0.02
C GLN A 113 22.47 -20.35 -0.34
N GLU A 114 22.66 -19.31 -1.15
CA GLU A 114 23.98 -18.94 -1.67
C GLU A 114 24.79 -18.04 -0.71
N VAL A 115 24.14 -17.33 0.22
CA VAL A 115 24.85 -16.45 1.17
C VAL A 115 25.27 -17.17 2.46
N GLU A 116 24.88 -18.42 2.65
CA GLU A 116 25.24 -19.17 3.84
C GLU A 116 26.75 -19.38 3.92
N GLY A 117 27.38 -18.85 4.98
CA GLY A 117 28.82 -18.98 5.21
C GLY A 117 29.70 -18.06 4.35
N GLN A 118 29.15 -17.12 3.60
CA GLN A 118 29.95 -16.17 2.79
C GLN A 118 30.74 -15.19 3.66
N GLU A 119 32.03 -15.01 3.34
CA GLU A 119 32.95 -14.09 4.04
C GLU A 119 33.56 -13.01 3.14
N PHE A 120 33.38 -13.08 1.82
CA PHE A 120 33.89 -12.13 0.83
C PHE A 120 35.41 -11.88 0.94
N ASP A 121 36.20 -12.87 0.60
CA ASP A 121 37.66 -12.86 0.72
C ASP A 121 38.33 -11.64 0.05
N GLU A 122 37.74 -11.10 -1.02
CA GLU A 122 38.21 -9.92 -1.72
C GLU A 122 38.26 -8.65 -0.84
N LEU A 123 37.46 -8.60 0.22
CA LEU A 123 37.34 -7.44 1.11
C LEU A 123 38.16 -7.57 2.41
N LYS A 124 38.72 -8.73 2.73
CA LYS A 124 39.35 -9.01 4.03
C LYS A 124 40.49 -8.04 4.40
N HIS A 125 41.08 -7.37 3.42
CA HIS A 125 42.17 -6.40 3.63
C HIS A 125 41.70 -4.93 3.61
N ASN A 126 40.39 -4.69 3.44
CA ASN A 126 39.84 -3.34 3.47
C ASN A 126 39.66 -2.85 4.91
N GLU A 127 39.88 -1.57 5.13
CA GLU A 127 39.71 -0.93 6.46
C GLU A 127 38.27 -1.04 7.00
N ASP A 128 37.27 -1.06 6.10
CA ASP A 128 35.85 -1.13 6.42
C ASP A 128 35.26 -2.56 6.41
N TYR A 129 36.11 -3.60 6.31
CA TYR A 129 35.64 -4.99 6.21
C TYR A 129 34.74 -5.41 7.37
N GLU A 130 35.14 -5.13 8.61
CA GLU A 130 34.37 -5.48 9.81
C GLU A 130 32.98 -4.82 9.81
N ASP A 131 32.90 -3.58 9.38
CA ASP A 131 31.66 -2.84 9.31
C ASP A 131 30.74 -3.36 8.17
N ILE A 132 31.32 -3.70 7.02
CA ILE A 132 30.62 -4.35 5.91
C ILE A 132 30.03 -5.69 6.35
N MET A 133 30.83 -6.52 7.01
CA MET A 133 30.37 -7.82 7.51
C MET A 133 29.35 -7.70 8.63
N ALA A 134 29.45 -6.67 9.49
CA ALA A 134 28.44 -6.37 10.49
C ALA A 134 27.08 -6.02 9.85
N GLN A 135 27.07 -5.28 8.74
CA GLN A 135 25.86 -4.98 7.99
C GLN A 135 25.36 -6.20 7.20
N PHE A 136 26.24 -6.97 6.57
CA PHE A 136 25.89 -8.18 5.83
C PHE A 136 25.12 -9.20 6.69
N LYS A 137 25.40 -9.28 7.98
CA LYS A 137 24.68 -10.14 8.92
C LYS A 137 23.16 -9.93 8.93
N TYR A 138 22.68 -8.73 8.54
CA TYR A 138 21.25 -8.44 8.47
C TYR A 138 20.60 -8.94 7.18
N TYR A 139 21.35 -9.10 6.08
CA TYR A 139 20.81 -9.40 4.75
C TYR A 139 19.99 -10.70 4.65
N PRO A 140 20.39 -11.81 5.28
CA PRO A 140 19.54 -13.01 5.30
C PRO A 140 18.20 -12.78 6.00
N TYR A 141 18.17 -11.97 7.06
CA TYR A 141 16.94 -11.65 7.79
C TYR A 141 16.05 -10.66 7.02
N GLU A 142 16.64 -9.72 6.28
CA GLU A 142 15.91 -8.86 5.36
C GLU A 142 15.26 -9.68 4.23
N ALA A 143 15.99 -10.62 3.66
CA ALA A 143 15.47 -11.51 2.62
C ALA A 143 14.28 -12.34 3.16
N ARG A 144 14.36 -12.88 4.37
CA ARG A 144 13.26 -13.59 5.04
C ARG A 144 12.07 -12.69 5.31
N PHE A 145 12.30 -11.43 5.73
CA PHE A 145 11.22 -10.44 5.86
C PHE A 145 10.50 -10.22 4.53
N LEU A 146 11.23 -10.03 3.43
CA LEU A 146 10.64 -9.84 2.10
C LEU A 146 9.83 -11.07 1.67
N ARG A 147 10.29 -12.28 1.95
CA ARG A 147 9.52 -13.52 1.70
C ARG A 147 8.21 -13.55 2.49
N ALA A 148 8.25 -13.23 3.77
CA ALA A 148 7.06 -13.15 4.62
C ALA A 148 6.08 -12.07 4.10
N TYR A 149 6.59 -10.91 3.69
CA TYR A 149 5.81 -9.83 3.09
C TYR A 149 5.14 -10.28 1.77
N PHE A 150 5.87 -10.95 0.88
CA PHE A 150 5.31 -11.44 -0.38
C PHE A 150 4.23 -12.49 -0.14
N TYR A 151 4.42 -13.38 0.82
CA TYR A 151 3.40 -14.35 1.23
C TYR A 151 2.14 -13.67 1.79
N PHE A 152 2.30 -12.64 2.62
CA PHE A 152 1.15 -11.86 3.10
C PHE A 152 0.38 -11.20 1.95
N GLU A 153 1.10 -10.58 1.01
CA GLU A 153 0.51 -9.94 -0.16
C GLU A 153 -0.27 -10.92 -1.05
N LEU A 154 0.24 -12.15 -1.22
CA LEU A 154 -0.45 -13.21 -1.93
C LEU A 154 -1.65 -13.75 -1.13
N ALA A 155 -1.45 -14.08 0.15
CA ALA A 155 -2.48 -14.68 1.00
C ALA A 155 -3.70 -13.75 1.16
N LYS A 156 -3.51 -12.44 1.35
CA LYS A 156 -4.63 -11.49 1.45
C LYS A 156 -5.45 -11.39 0.16
N ARG A 157 -4.87 -11.73 -1.02
CA ARG A 157 -5.56 -11.76 -2.30
C ARG A 157 -6.30 -13.07 -2.53
N TYR A 158 -5.62 -14.17 -2.33
CA TYR A 158 -6.07 -15.48 -2.81
C TYR A 158 -6.60 -16.40 -1.71
N GLY A 159 -6.39 -16.06 -0.44
CA GLY A 159 -6.61 -17.00 0.66
C GLY A 159 -5.52 -18.07 0.66
N ASP A 160 -5.89 -19.31 0.34
CA ASP A 160 -4.94 -20.42 0.24
C ASP A 160 -4.00 -20.26 -0.97
N ILE A 161 -2.71 -20.51 -0.78
CA ILE A 161 -1.66 -20.35 -1.80
C ILE A 161 -0.55 -21.40 -1.60
N PRO A 162 0.24 -21.73 -2.61
CA PRO A 162 1.44 -22.56 -2.42
C PRO A 162 2.43 -21.93 -1.44
N LEU A 163 2.96 -22.72 -0.52
CA LEU A 163 3.99 -22.31 0.45
C LEU A 163 5.32 -23.00 0.10
N ILE A 164 6.25 -22.24 -0.48
CA ILE A 164 7.52 -22.72 -1.02
C ILE A 164 8.66 -22.01 -0.30
N THR A 165 9.46 -22.72 0.47
CA THR A 165 10.54 -22.18 1.31
C THR A 165 11.94 -22.58 0.86
N THR A 166 12.04 -23.39 -0.21
CA THR A 166 13.29 -23.87 -0.80
C THR A 166 13.32 -23.64 -2.30
N LEU A 167 14.45 -23.83 -2.93
CA LEU A 167 14.52 -23.86 -4.40
C LEU A 167 13.91 -25.17 -4.91
N LEU A 168 12.98 -25.02 -5.84
CA LEU A 168 12.34 -26.12 -6.54
C LEU A 168 12.78 -26.14 -8.00
N SER A 169 12.82 -27.32 -8.60
CA SER A 169 12.84 -27.48 -10.05
C SER A 169 11.53 -26.97 -10.67
N GLU A 170 11.50 -26.78 -11.98
CA GLU A 170 10.30 -26.36 -12.70
C GLU A 170 9.16 -27.38 -12.54
N GLU A 171 9.47 -28.66 -12.63
CA GLU A 171 8.51 -29.75 -12.47
C GLU A 171 7.89 -29.74 -11.06
N GLU A 172 8.71 -29.63 -10.01
CA GLU A 172 8.24 -29.56 -8.62
C GLU A 172 7.39 -28.31 -8.37
N ALA A 173 7.78 -27.17 -8.92
CA ALA A 173 7.05 -25.91 -8.77
C ALA A 173 5.65 -25.99 -9.42
N ASN A 174 5.54 -26.66 -10.59
CA ASN A 174 4.30 -26.82 -11.34
C ASN A 174 3.38 -27.91 -10.77
N MET A 175 3.76 -28.57 -9.66
CA MET A 175 2.96 -29.56 -8.93
C MET A 175 2.58 -29.12 -7.52
N GLN A 176 2.89 -27.88 -7.16
CA GLN A 176 2.61 -27.37 -5.81
C GLN A 176 1.12 -27.16 -5.59
N LYS A 177 0.62 -27.71 -4.47
CA LYS A 177 -0.75 -27.50 -4.01
C LYS A 177 -0.86 -26.23 -3.18
N ARG A 178 -2.09 -25.75 -3.04
CA ARG A 178 -2.40 -24.63 -2.15
C ARG A 178 -2.30 -25.09 -0.69
N THR A 179 -1.56 -24.36 0.11
CA THR A 179 -1.51 -24.43 1.57
C THR A 179 -2.60 -23.53 2.15
N SER A 180 -3.23 -23.94 3.23
CA SER A 180 -4.31 -23.17 3.85
C SER A 180 -3.86 -21.78 4.27
N PHE A 181 -4.78 -20.81 4.22
CA PHE A 181 -4.51 -19.44 4.65
C PHE A 181 -3.96 -19.36 6.07
N ASP A 182 -4.52 -20.16 7.00
CA ASP A 182 -4.08 -20.17 8.40
C ASP A 182 -2.62 -20.68 8.54
N GLU A 183 -2.23 -21.71 7.78
CA GLU A 183 -0.85 -22.21 7.78
C GLU A 183 0.13 -21.19 7.15
N VAL A 184 -0.27 -20.49 6.10
CA VAL A 184 0.54 -19.41 5.50
C VAL A 184 0.71 -18.25 6.48
N ILE A 185 -0.35 -17.85 7.19
CA ILE A 185 -0.25 -16.82 8.23
C ILE A 185 0.64 -17.27 9.38
N GLN A 186 0.54 -18.54 9.82
CA GLN A 186 1.42 -19.07 10.86
C GLN A 186 2.89 -19.01 10.42
N PHE A 187 3.18 -19.41 9.18
CA PHE A 187 4.53 -19.28 8.62
C PHE A 187 5.03 -17.82 8.66
N ILE A 188 4.19 -16.85 8.28
CA ILE A 188 4.55 -15.42 8.32
C ILE A 188 4.86 -14.99 9.75
N VAL A 189 4.05 -15.40 10.72
CA VAL A 189 4.24 -15.10 12.15
C VAL A 189 5.56 -15.67 12.66
N ASP A 190 5.82 -16.94 12.37
CA ASP A 190 7.03 -17.64 12.79
C ASP A 190 8.29 -17.01 12.17
N GLU A 191 8.23 -16.64 10.89
CA GLU A 191 9.32 -15.91 10.22
C GLU A 191 9.56 -14.55 10.90
N CYS A 192 8.50 -13.76 11.13
CA CYS A 192 8.64 -12.46 11.78
C CYS A 192 9.22 -12.57 13.19
N ASP A 193 8.78 -13.54 13.99
CA ASP A 193 9.30 -13.76 15.34
C ASP A 193 10.77 -14.20 15.32
N ALA A 194 11.15 -15.07 14.39
CA ALA A 194 12.51 -15.54 14.25
C ALA A 194 13.49 -14.46 13.79
N ILE A 195 13.06 -13.52 12.91
CA ILE A 195 13.96 -12.52 12.34
C ILE A 195 14.02 -11.21 13.14
N ALA A 196 12.95 -10.83 13.84
CA ALA A 196 12.87 -9.54 14.53
C ALA A 196 14.04 -9.30 15.50
N PRO A 197 14.49 -10.25 16.32
CA PRO A 197 15.64 -10.04 17.22
C PRO A 197 16.95 -9.75 16.49
N HIS A 198 17.08 -10.18 15.25
CA HIS A 198 18.30 -10.08 14.45
C HIS A 198 18.33 -8.87 13.51
N LEU A 199 17.19 -8.24 13.26
CA LEU A 199 17.12 -7.02 12.44
C LEU A 199 17.50 -5.78 13.26
N PRO A 200 18.12 -4.77 12.65
CA PRO A 200 18.44 -3.52 13.33
C PRO A 200 17.17 -2.73 13.64
N ILE A 201 17.25 -1.86 14.64
CA ILE A 201 16.19 -0.90 14.97
C ILE A 201 16.08 0.16 13.86
N SER A 202 17.24 0.61 13.36
CA SER A 202 17.34 1.65 12.33
C SER A 202 18.60 1.44 11.49
N TYR A 203 18.53 1.84 10.22
CA TYR A 203 19.69 1.89 9.32
C TYR A 203 20.37 3.27 9.27
N LYS A 204 19.86 4.27 9.99
CA LYS A 204 20.37 5.66 9.95
C LYS A 204 21.85 5.76 10.33
N GLU A 205 22.27 4.95 11.28
CA GLU A 205 23.60 4.99 11.90
C GLU A 205 24.54 3.89 11.39
N LEU A 206 24.05 3.06 10.47
CA LEU A 206 24.88 2.04 9.83
C LEU A 206 25.67 2.61 8.66
N ILE A 207 26.75 1.94 8.28
CA ILE A 207 27.52 2.31 7.09
C ILE A 207 26.56 2.53 5.92
N LYS A 208 26.75 3.64 5.20
CA LYS A 208 25.97 4.06 4.03
C LYS A 208 24.52 4.48 4.32
N SER A 209 24.05 4.47 5.57
CA SER A 209 22.70 4.92 5.95
C SER A 209 21.60 4.41 4.98
N GLU A 210 21.57 3.10 4.68
CA GLU A 210 20.66 2.48 3.71
C GLU A 210 19.20 2.45 4.25
N THR A 211 18.62 3.62 4.48
CA THR A 211 17.25 3.76 4.95
C THR A 211 16.26 3.19 3.93
N GLY A 212 15.17 2.59 4.41
CA GLY A 212 14.18 1.89 3.58
C GLY A 212 14.29 0.38 3.61
N ARG A 213 15.37 -0.18 4.15
CA ARG A 213 15.50 -1.61 4.39
C ARG A 213 14.64 -2.08 5.57
N ALA A 214 14.34 -3.36 5.62
CA ALA A 214 13.51 -3.96 6.66
C ALA A 214 14.17 -3.85 8.05
N THR A 215 13.45 -3.28 9.00
CA THR A 215 13.87 -3.11 10.39
C THR A 215 13.16 -4.12 11.30
N ARG A 216 13.60 -4.21 12.56
CA ARG A 216 12.90 -4.97 13.60
C ARG A 216 11.43 -4.55 13.70
N GLY A 217 11.16 -3.25 13.70
CA GLY A 217 9.80 -2.72 13.73
C GLY A 217 8.98 -3.12 12.51
N ALA A 218 9.57 -3.22 11.32
CA ALA A 218 8.88 -3.68 10.12
C ALA A 218 8.44 -5.16 10.22
N ALA A 219 9.28 -6.04 10.77
CA ALA A 219 8.92 -7.44 10.99
C ALA A 219 7.77 -7.57 12.01
N MET A 220 7.84 -6.83 13.13
CA MET A 220 6.78 -6.83 14.15
C MET A 220 5.46 -6.25 13.62
N ALA A 221 5.52 -5.20 12.79
CA ALA A 221 4.35 -4.58 12.17
C ALA A 221 3.69 -5.52 11.14
N LEU A 222 4.48 -6.25 10.34
CA LEU A 222 3.96 -7.25 9.42
C LEU A 222 3.23 -8.37 10.16
N LYS A 223 3.79 -8.88 11.26
CA LYS A 223 3.13 -9.84 12.15
C LYS A 223 1.78 -9.32 12.65
N SER A 224 1.73 -8.08 13.16
CA SER A 224 0.50 -7.45 13.64
C SER A 224 -0.57 -7.40 12.54
N ARG A 225 -0.20 -6.94 11.33
CA ARG A 225 -1.11 -6.85 10.18
C ARG A 225 -1.60 -8.23 9.74
N ALA A 226 -0.72 -9.22 9.62
CA ALA A 226 -1.07 -10.57 9.20
C ALA A 226 -2.06 -11.23 10.17
N LEU A 227 -1.81 -11.11 11.47
CA LEU A 227 -2.71 -11.61 12.50
C LEU A 227 -4.06 -10.88 12.47
N LEU A 228 -4.11 -9.54 12.33
CA LEU A 228 -5.36 -8.81 12.22
C LEU A 228 -6.21 -9.30 11.04
N TYR A 229 -5.59 -9.57 9.89
CA TYR A 229 -6.32 -10.08 8.73
C TYR A 229 -6.89 -11.48 9.02
N SER A 230 -6.13 -12.35 9.68
CA SER A 230 -6.55 -13.72 9.99
C SER A 230 -7.71 -13.79 10.99
N THR A 231 -7.90 -12.75 11.81
CA THR A 231 -9.00 -12.68 12.77
C THR A 231 -10.31 -12.19 12.18
N SER A 232 -10.22 -11.53 11.00
CA SER A 232 -11.37 -10.82 10.42
C SER A 232 -12.41 -11.78 9.84
N PRO A 233 -13.68 -11.38 9.71
CA PRO A 233 -14.79 -12.25 9.31
C PRO A 233 -14.58 -13.05 8.02
N LEU A 234 -13.79 -12.54 7.07
CA LEU A 234 -13.49 -13.28 5.84
C LEU A 234 -12.73 -14.59 6.10
N PHE A 235 -11.80 -14.57 7.05
CA PHE A 235 -10.87 -15.67 7.32
C PHE A 235 -11.16 -16.39 8.65
N ASN A 236 -11.79 -15.74 9.61
CA ASN A 236 -12.17 -16.30 10.92
C ASN A 236 -13.67 -16.63 10.99
N LYS A 237 -14.12 -17.54 10.13
CA LYS A 237 -15.53 -17.92 10.03
C LYS A 237 -16.10 -18.54 11.32
N SER A 238 -15.24 -19.14 12.15
CA SER A 238 -15.62 -19.72 13.44
C SER A 238 -15.79 -18.69 14.56
N GLY A 239 -15.38 -17.44 14.34
CA GLY A 239 -15.39 -16.40 15.39
C GLY A 239 -14.42 -16.67 16.54
N ASN A 240 -13.29 -17.35 16.27
CA ASN A 240 -12.30 -17.70 17.28
C ASN A 240 -11.71 -16.43 17.93
N ILE A 241 -12.02 -16.22 19.21
CA ILE A 241 -11.59 -15.05 20.00
C ILE A 241 -10.09 -15.08 20.29
N ASP A 242 -9.46 -16.25 20.40
CA ASP A 242 -8.04 -16.30 20.70
C ASP A 242 -7.17 -15.78 19.54
N LYS A 243 -7.67 -15.88 18.30
CA LYS A 243 -7.05 -15.18 17.16
C LYS A 243 -7.00 -13.65 17.40
N TRP A 244 -8.12 -13.05 17.88
CA TRP A 244 -8.17 -11.62 18.18
C TRP A 244 -7.21 -11.23 19.32
N LYS A 245 -7.09 -12.04 20.38
CA LYS A 245 -6.11 -11.81 21.46
C LYS A 245 -4.68 -11.84 20.92
N SER A 246 -4.38 -12.79 20.02
CA SER A 246 -3.06 -12.88 19.38
C SER A 246 -2.75 -11.64 18.53
N ALA A 247 -3.73 -11.14 17.76
CA ALA A 247 -3.58 -9.90 17.00
C ALA A 247 -3.40 -8.67 17.92
N ALA A 248 -4.16 -8.59 19.03
CA ALA A 248 -4.00 -7.54 20.03
C ALA A 248 -2.59 -7.56 20.65
N ARG A 249 -2.09 -8.75 21.03
CA ARG A 249 -0.75 -8.89 21.61
C ARG A 249 0.33 -8.47 20.61
N ALA A 250 0.25 -8.91 19.36
CA ALA A 250 1.23 -8.55 18.33
C ALA A 250 1.29 -7.04 18.06
N ALA A 251 0.15 -6.35 18.06
CA ALA A 251 0.12 -4.90 17.93
C ALA A 251 0.67 -4.20 19.20
N ALA A 252 0.32 -4.71 20.39
CA ALA A 252 0.82 -4.22 21.68
C ALA A 252 2.35 -4.35 21.78
N ASP A 253 2.94 -5.43 21.26
CA ASP A 253 4.40 -5.63 21.26
C ASP A 253 5.12 -4.51 20.48
N VAL A 254 4.54 -4.00 19.39
CA VAL A 254 5.07 -2.84 18.66
C VAL A 254 4.90 -1.56 19.48
N ILE A 255 3.73 -1.37 20.10
CA ILE A 255 3.43 -0.16 20.91
C ILE A 255 4.36 -0.07 22.11
N GLU A 256 4.61 -1.18 22.82
CA GLU A 256 5.54 -1.24 23.95
C GLU A 256 6.98 -0.88 23.57
N LYS A 257 7.36 -1.13 22.31
CA LYS A 257 8.67 -0.81 21.75
C LYS A 257 8.73 0.50 20.96
N ALA A 258 7.62 1.22 20.85
CA ALA A 258 7.55 2.42 20.03
C ALA A 258 8.58 3.48 20.42
N TRP A 259 8.79 3.67 21.74
CA TRP A 259 9.81 4.60 22.24
C TRP A 259 11.23 4.18 21.83
N ASP A 260 11.58 2.91 21.99
CA ASP A 260 12.89 2.37 21.62
C ASP A 260 13.14 2.48 20.11
N PHE A 261 12.08 2.38 19.30
CA PHE A 261 12.14 2.49 17.83
C PHE A 261 12.02 3.93 17.33
N GLY A 262 11.68 4.88 18.21
CA GLY A 262 11.42 6.26 17.87
C GLY A 262 10.10 6.47 17.12
N TYR A 263 9.13 5.56 17.24
CA TYR A 263 7.84 5.68 16.58
C TYR A 263 6.88 6.59 17.35
N MET A 264 6.27 7.52 16.62
CA MET A 264 5.20 8.38 17.11
C MET A 264 4.35 8.88 15.95
N PRO A 265 3.05 9.17 16.18
CA PRO A 265 2.24 9.84 15.16
C PRO A 265 2.82 11.22 14.83
N LEU A 266 2.92 11.55 13.55
CA LEU A 266 3.32 12.88 13.11
C LEU A 266 2.22 13.90 13.42
N PRO A 267 2.55 15.20 13.55
CA PRO A 267 1.59 16.26 13.86
C PRO A 267 0.44 16.36 12.86
N ASP A 268 0.71 16.09 11.60
CA ASP A 268 -0.21 16.19 10.46
C ASP A 268 0.01 15.05 9.46
N LEU A 269 -0.96 14.85 8.56
CA LEU A 269 -0.83 13.83 7.53
C LEU A 269 0.05 14.29 6.35
N TRP A 270 0.13 15.60 6.10
CA TRP A 270 0.97 16.16 5.03
C TRP A 270 2.44 15.76 5.18
N SER A 271 2.95 15.76 6.41
CA SER A 271 4.32 15.37 6.72
C SER A 271 4.63 13.89 6.41
N LEU A 272 3.61 13.03 6.32
CA LEU A 272 3.80 11.59 6.05
C LEU A 272 4.42 11.30 4.68
N TRP A 273 4.06 12.06 3.64
CA TRP A 273 4.49 11.75 2.27
C TRP A 273 5.45 12.77 1.67
N ASN A 274 5.60 13.94 2.32
CA ASN A 274 6.54 14.97 1.88
C ASN A 274 7.85 14.99 2.65
N ASN A 275 7.94 14.29 3.77
CA ASN A 275 9.15 14.18 4.54
C ASN A 275 10.12 13.16 3.93
N ASN A 276 11.39 13.47 4.06
CA ASN A 276 12.43 12.49 3.83
C ASN A 276 12.19 11.25 4.71
N TYR A 277 12.34 10.06 4.14
CA TYR A 277 12.18 8.77 4.83
C TYR A 277 12.88 8.75 6.21
N SER A 278 14.09 9.28 6.28
CA SER A 278 14.88 9.29 7.52
C SER A 278 14.34 10.21 8.63
N ASN A 279 13.46 11.14 8.32
CA ASN A 279 12.88 12.08 9.30
C ASN A 279 11.41 11.78 9.63
N ASN A 280 10.85 10.74 9.05
CA ASN A 280 9.47 10.33 9.27
C ASN A 280 9.40 9.30 10.41
N ASN A 281 9.17 9.77 11.64
CA ASN A 281 9.09 8.91 12.84
C ASN A 281 7.80 8.07 12.91
N GLU A 282 6.84 8.30 12.04
CA GLU A 282 5.64 7.47 11.95
C GLU A 282 5.82 6.30 10.98
N LEU A 283 6.70 6.44 10.00
CA LEU A 283 6.94 5.44 8.99
C LEU A 283 7.70 4.23 9.56
N ILE A 284 7.13 3.05 9.43
CA ILE A 284 7.73 1.78 9.83
C ILE A 284 8.38 1.09 8.62
N PHE A 285 7.66 1.02 7.50
CA PHE A 285 8.14 0.46 6.25
C PHE A 285 7.48 1.15 5.06
N GLY A 286 8.27 1.51 4.06
CA GLY A 286 7.77 2.22 2.89
C GLY A 286 8.80 2.33 1.79
N VAL A 287 8.40 2.94 0.68
CA VAL A 287 9.23 3.14 -0.50
C VAL A 287 9.39 4.62 -0.78
N MET A 288 10.63 5.08 -0.80
CA MET A 288 10.95 6.41 -1.29
C MET A 288 10.92 6.40 -2.82
N GLN A 289 10.02 7.21 -3.38
CA GLN A 289 9.87 7.34 -4.82
C GLN A 289 11.10 8.04 -5.45
N ARG A 290 11.29 7.85 -6.75
CA ARG A 290 12.19 8.72 -7.49
C ARG A 290 11.65 10.13 -7.50
N GLU A 291 12.53 11.11 -7.64
CA GLU A 291 12.13 12.50 -7.84
C GLU A 291 11.53 12.66 -9.24
N ASP A 292 10.24 12.91 -9.29
CA ASP A 292 9.47 13.16 -10.51
C ASP A 292 8.23 14.04 -10.22
N ASN A 293 7.39 14.26 -11.22
CA ASN A 293 6.13 14.99 -11.10
C ASN A 293 4.97 14.20 -11.74
N TRP A 294 5.16 12.90 -11.87
CA TRP A 294 4.16 12.07 -12.52
C TRP A 294 2.83 12.08 -11.76
N PHE A 295 2.86 12.00 -10.43
CA PHE A 295 1.66 11.90 -9.63
C PHE A 295 0.86 13.22 -9.63
N GLU A 296 1.55 14.37 -9.63
CA GLU A 296 0.95 15.69 -9.81
C GLU A 296 0.33 15.83 -11.20
N ARG A 297 1.03 15.40 -12.24
CA ARG A 297 0.53 15.42 -13.62
C ARG A 297 -0.74 14.60 -13.77
N VAL A 298 -0.83 13.48 -13.09
CA VAL A 298 -2.04 12.64 -13.06
C VAL A 298 -3.17 13.32 -12.30
N ASN A 299 -2.91 13.97 -11.15
CA ASN A 299 -3.94 14.33 -10.17
C ASN A 299 -4.25 15.82 -10.02
N PHE A 300 -3.43 16.74 -10.54
CA PHE A 300 -3.77 18.15 -10.50
C PHE A 300 -5.12 18.41 -11.19
N PRO A 301 -5.94 19.35 -10.66
CA PRO A 301 -7.18 19.75 -11.31
C PRO A 301 -6.95 20.22 -12.74
N ILE A 302 -7.90 19.95 -13.62
CA ILE A 302 -7.93 20.61 -14.92
C ILE A 302 -8.24 22.10 -14.76
N GLY A 303 -7.97 22.89 -15.80
CA GLY A 303 -8.34 24.32 -15.86
C GLY A 303 -7.40 25.25 -15.09
N ILE A 304 -6.37 24.73 -14.43
CA ILE A 304 -5.25 25.51 -13.89
C ILE A 304 -4.09 25.52 -14.88
N GLU A 305 -3.27 26.58 -14.85
CA GLU A 305 -2.14 26.72 -15.75
C GLU A 305 -1.11 25.59 -15.56
N GLY A 306 -0.71 24.93 -16.64
CA GLY A 306 0.14 23.72 -16.57
C GLY A 306 -0.56 22.51 -15.99
N GLY A 307 -1.89 22.54 -15.86
CA GLY A 307 -2.70 21.60 -15.09
C GLY A 307 -2.55 20.13 -15.39
N GLY A 308 -3.16 19.30 -14.54
CA GLY A 308 -3.10 17.86 -14.59
C GLY A 308 -4.28 17.24 -15.33
N ASN A 309 -4.48 15.94 -15.06
CA ASN A 309 -5.48 15.11 -15.72
C ASN A 309 -6.65 14.73 -14.79
N THR A 310 -6.81 15.39 -13.64
CA THR A 310 -7.84 15.11 -12.62
C THR A 310 -7.61 13.79 -11.84
N GLY A 311 -7.21 12.71 -12.51
CA GLY A 311 -6.89 11.41 -11.94
C GLY A 311 -7.95 10.85 -11.01
N HIS A 312 -7.67 10.89 -9.72
CA HIS A 312 -8.55 10.38 -8.67
C HIS A 312 -9.51 11.46 -8.19
N CYS A 313 -10.80 11.12 -8.22
CA CYS A 313 -11.88 11.95 -7.68
C CYS A 313 -12.37 11.32 -6.37
N PRO A 314 -12.02 11.85 -5.18
CA PRO A 314 -12.59 11.41 -3.91
C PRO A 314 -14.11 11.40 -3.96
N THR A 315 -14.74 10.43 -3.31
CA THR A 315 -16.19 10.27 -3.33
C THR A 315 -16.86 11.09 -2.23
N GLU A 316 -18.15 11.40 -2.39
CA GLU A 316 -18.96 11.93 -1.31
C GLU A 316 -19.05 10.94 -0.14
N ASN A 317 -19.04 9.61 -0.42
CA ASN A 317 -18.98 8.58 0.60
C ASN A 317 -17.78 8.73 1.54
N LEU A 318 -16.62 9.13 1.01
CA LEU A 318 -15.44 9.42 1.81
C LEU A 318 -15.57 10.78 2.51
N VAL A 319 -16.03 11.82 1.81
CA VAL A 319 -16.15 13.18 2.39
C VAL A 319 -17.14 13.19 3.56
N GLU A 320 -18.25 12.46 3.47
CA GLU A 320 -19.20 12.31 4.58
C GLU A 320 -18.59 11.57 5.80
N SER A 321 -17.55 10.75 5.62
CA SER A 321 -16.90 10.03 6.72
C SER A 321 -16.06 10.92 7.65
N TYR A 322 -15.67 12.10 7.20
CA TYR A 322 -15.00 13.09 8.04
C TYR A 322 -16.02 13.74 8.98
N GLU A 323 -15.79 13.64 10.28
CA GLU A 323 -16.69 14.14 11.32
C GLU A 323 -16.61 15.68 11.46
N MET A 324 -17.50 16.26 12.26
CA MET A 324 -17.36 17.66 12.70
C MET A 324 -16.27 17.75 13.77
N GLN A 325 -15.33 18.67 13.60
CA GLN A 325 -14.17 18.79 14.50
C GLN A 325 -14.59 19.12 15.95
N ALA A 326 -15.53 20.04 16.12
CA ALA A 326 -15.91 20.50 17.46
C ALA A 326 -16.56 19.40 18.33
N SER A 327 -17.30 18.48 17.74
CA SER A 327 -18.08 17.48 18.45
C SER A 327 -17.55 16.05 18.30
N GLY A 328 -16.84 15.77 17.20
CA GLY A 328 -16.52 14.40 16.80
C GLY A 328 -17.76 13.58 16.39
N LEU A 329 -18.84 14.25 15.97
CA LEU A 329 -20.05 13.59 15.47
C LEU A 329 -20.06 13.56 13.93
N PRO A 330 -20.64 12.50 13.32
CA PRO A 330 -20.75 12.40 11.88
C PRO A 330 -21.74 13.41 11.30
N VAL A 331 -21.57 13.71 10.01
CA VAL A 331 -22.43 14.64 9.24
C VAL A 331 -23.54 13.91 8.46
N ALA A 332 -23.41 12.61 8.32
CA ALA A 332 -24.39 11.73 7.68
C ALA A 332 -24.56 10.45 8.52
N PRO A 333 -25.72 9.76 8.41
CA PRO A 333 -25.89 8.46 9.07
C PRO A 333 -24.82 7.48 8.61
N ASP A 334 -24.16 6.81 9.55
CA ASP A 334 -23.22 5.73 9.28
C ASP A 334 -23.75 4.41 9.86
N ALA A 335 -23.34 3.29 9.27
CA ALA A 335 -23.75 1.96 9.71
C ALA A 335 -23.33 1.72 11.17
N GLY A 336 -24.30 1.71 12.08
CA GLY A 336 -24.11 1.48 13.51
C GLY A 336 -23.91 2.74 14.36
N TYR A 337 -23.97 3.94 13.78
CA TYR A 337 -23.95 5.21 14.51
C TYR A 337 -24.92 6.22 13.89
N GLU A 338 -26.04 6.48 14.56
CA GLU A 338 -27.15 7.28 14.02
C GLU A 338 -27.15 8.76 14.49
N HIS A 339 -26.30 9.10 15.48
CA HIS A 339 -26.26 10.45 16.03
C HIS A 339 -25.44 11.39 15.17
N MET A 340 -26.12 12.20 14.38
CA MET A 340 -25.48 13.23 13.54
C MET A 340 -25.25 14.52 14.32
N ASP A 341 -24.27 15.31 13.86
CA ASP A 341 -24.03 16.65 14.41
C ASP A 341 -25.17 17.60 14.04
N PRO A 342 -25.88 18.21 15.03
CA PRO A 342 -26.97 19.13 14.75
C PRO A 342 -26.51 20.48 14.21
N SER A 343 -25.22 20.82 14.30
CA SER A 343 -24.64 22.07 13.77
C SER A 343 -24.22 21.96 12.31
N TYR A 344 -24.20 20.74 11.74
CA TYR A 344 -23.82 20.54 10.34
C TYR A 344 -24.76 21.31 9.40
N ASN A 345 -24.15 22.11 8.52
CA ASN A 345 -24.87 22.92 7.55
C ASN A 345 -24.62 22.44 6.12
N SER A 346 -25.62 21.79 5.53
CA SER A 346 -25.54 21.28 4.15
C SER A 346 -25.38 22.37 3.07
N GLN A 347 -25.63 23.65 3.40
CA GLN A 347 -25.36 24.79 2.49
C GLN A 347 -23.90 25.28 2.59
N ASN A 348 -23.19 24.90 3.63
CA ASN A 348 -21.75 25.12 3.82
C ASN A 348 -21.09 23.85 4.33
N PRO A 349 -21.06 22.76 3.52
CA PRO A 349 -20.80 21.41 3.98
C PRO A 349 -19.35 21.14 4.41
N TYR A 350 -18.47 22.10 4.14
CA TYR A 350 -17.02 21.94 4.41
C TYR A 350 -16.56 22.71 5.65
N GLU A 351 -17.41 23.49 6.28
CA GLU A 351 -17.04 24.28 7.47
C GLU A 351 -16.98 23.40 8.72
N GLY A 352 -15.92 23.57 9.53
CA GLY A 352 -15.77 22.92 10.84
C GLY A 352 -15.61 21.40 10.81
N ARG A 353 -15.14 20.85 9.69
CA ARG A 353 -14.91 19.42 9.50
C ARG A 353 -13.56 19.00 10.07
N ASP A 354 -13.39 17.70 10.23
CA ASP A 354 -12.12 17.05 10.55
C ASP A 354 -10.98 17.63 9.68
N PRO A 355 -9.90 18.17 10.25
CA PRO A 355 -8.81 18.79 9.51
C PRO A 355 -8.16 17.91 8.45
N ARG A 356 -8.17 16.60 8.66
CA ARG A 356 -7.63 15.63 7.69
C ARG A 356 -8.38 15.68 6.34
N MET A 357 -9.66 16.08 6.34
CA MET A 357 -10.39 16.27 5.07
C MET A 357 -9.70 17.28 4.18
N TYR A 358 -9.28 18.42 4.74
CA TYR A 358 -8.66 19.50 3.95
C TYR A 358 -7.24 19.16 3.48
N GLU A 359 -6.55 18.26 4.19
CA GLU A 359 -5.24 17.77 3.76
C GLU A 359 -5.32 16.74 2.62
N LEU A 360 -6.40 15.97 2.57
CA LEU A 360 -6.54 14.82 1.67
C LEU A 360 -7.43 15.07 0.46
N VAL A 361 -8.37 16.03 0.57
CA VAL A 361 -9.39 16.32 -0.44
C VAL A 361 -9.41 17.81 -0.75
N ALA A 362 -9.33 18.17 -2.03
CA ALA A 362 -9.60 19.52 -2.49
C ALA A 362 -11.08 19.63 -2.91
N GLN A 363 -11.83 20.39 -2.13
CA GLN A 363 -13.25 20.70 -2.36
C GLN A 363 -13.40 22.02 -3.15
N ASN A 364 -14.62 22.34 -3.54
CA ASN A 364 -14.94 23.61 -4.19
C ASN A 364 -14.52 24.80 -3.32
N GLY A 365 -13.78 25.73 -3.91
CA GLY A 365 -13.27 26.94 -3.23
C GLY A 365 -11.96 26.72 -2.45
N ALA A 366 -11.42 25.49 -2.40
CA ALA A 366 -10.13 25.25 -1.76
C ALA A 366 -9.00 26.00 -2.48
N TRP A 367 -8.17 26.72 -1.72
CA TRP A 367 -6.92 27.26 -2.22
C TRP A 367 -5.87 26.15 -2.27
N TRP A 368 -5.24 25.95 -3.42
CA TRP A 368 -4.29 24.86 -3.57
C TRP A 368 -3.21 25.16 -4.61
N VAL A 369 -3.21 24.47 -5.77
CA VAL A 369 -2.12 24.54 -6.75
C VAL A 369 -1.94 25.99 -7.24
N TYR A 370 -0.72 26.50 -7.14
CA TYR A 370 -0.33 27.89 -7.52
C TYR A 370 -1.13 29.00 -6.82
N ASP A 371 -1.59 28.76 -5.61
CA ASP A 371 -2.45 29.68 -4.86
C ASP A 371 -3.73 30.07 -5.63
N GLU A 372 -4.27 29.13 -6.40
CA GLU A 372 -5.52 29.31 -7.11
C GLU A 372 -6.67 28.53 -6.43
N GLN A 373 -7.88 29.08 -6.50
CA GLN A 373 -9.05 28.35 -6.01
C GLN A 373 -9.48 27.25 -6.97
N VAL A 374 -9.79 26.06 -6.42
CA VAL A 374 -10.39 24.97 -7.18
C VAL A 374 -11.88 25.25 -7.39
N GLU A 375 -12.31 25.33 -8.62
CA GLU A 375 -13.69 25.68 -9.01
C GLU A 375 -14.42 24.44 -9.54
N CYS A 376 -14.97 23.61 -8.64
CA CYS A 376 -15.65 22.35 -8.97
C CYS A 376 -17.11 22.54 -9.43
N TRP A 377 -17.68 23.76 -9.31
CA TRP A 377 -19.06 24.04 -9.67
C TRP A 377 -19.30 23.97 -11.19
N TYR A 378 -20.57 23.74 -11.59
CA TYR A 378 -20.93 23.67 -13.01
C TYR A 378 -20.67 24.98 -13.74
N GLY A 379 -19.75 24.98 -14.68
CA GLY A 379 -19.22 26.16 -15.37
C GLY A 379 -17.94 26.74 -14.79
N GLY A 380 -17.48 26.25 -13.64
CA GLY A 380 -16.17 26.58 -13.08
C GLY A 380 -15.02 25.98 -13.90
N ARG A 381 -13.83 26.54 -13.77
CA ARG A 381 -12.66 26.14 -14.58
C ARG A 381 -12.21 24.69 -14.34
N SER A 382 -12.47 24.13 -13.16
CA SER A 382 -12.16 22.75 -12.80
C SER A 382 -13.42 21.89 -12.68
N GLY A 383 -14.59 22.40 -13.03
CA GLY A 383 -15.89 21.76 -12.94
C GLY A 383 -16.45 21.31 -14.30
N LYS A 384 -17.54 20.53 -14.25
CA LYS A 384 -18.33 20.21 -15.45
C LYS A 384 -18.83 21.50 -16.13
N PRO A 385 -18.92 21.59 -17.47
CA PRO A 385 -18.79 20.51 -18.47
C PRO A 385 -17.37 20.35 -19.04
N GLN A 386 -16.33 20.87 -18.37
CA GLN A 386 -14.95 20.70 -18.87
C GLN A 386 -14.63 19.22 -19.09
N LYS A 387 -13.94 18.91 -20.19
CA LYS A 387 -13.47 17.53 -20.44
C LYS A 387 -12.52 17.11 -19.32
N ASN A 388 -12.70 15.91 -18.80
CA ASN A 388 -11.97 15.39 -17.65
C ASN A 388 -12.12 16.19 -16.34
N ALA A 389 -13.16 17.00 -16.18
CA ALA A 389 -13.49 17.56 -14.88
C ALA A 389 -13.81 16.46 -13.87
N THR A 390 -13.64 16.76 -12.58
CA THR A 390 -14.01 15.82 -11.53
C THR A 390 -15.45 15.30 -11.73
N VAL A 391 -15.60 14.00 -11.61
CA VAL A 391 -16.91 13.34 -11.72
C VAL A 391 -17.69 13.36 -10.41
N THR A 392 -16.99 13.58 -9.28
CA THR A 392 -17.55 13.55 -7.93
C THR A 392 -17.69 14.93 -7.28
N GLY A 393 -17.09 15.98 -7.86
CA GLY A 393 -17.03 17.33 -7.26
C GLY A 393 -15.79 17.57 -6.39
N TYR A 394 -14.87 16.62 -6.32
CA TYR A 394 -13.65 16.67 -5.49
C TYR A 394 -12.40 16.29 -6.27
N TYR A 395 -11.23 16.74 -5.77
CA TYR A 395 -9.91 16.38 -6.28
C TYR A 395 -9.05 15.79 -5.16
N LEU A 396 -8.15 14.87 -5.50
CA LEU A 396 -7.23 14.26 -4.56
C LEU A 396 -6.09 15.24 -4.21
N ARG A 397 -5.83 15.43 -2.90
CA ARG A 397 -4.65 16.17 -2.41
C ARG A 397 -3.59 15.26 -1.83
N LYS A 398 -3.97 14.11 -1.26
CA LYS A 398 -3.00 13.17 -0.66
C LYS A 398 -1.95 12.74 -1.68
N TYR A 399 -0.70 12.75 -1.29
CA TYR A 399 0.48 12.49 -2.13
C TYR A 399 0.72 13.50 -3.26
N VAL A 400 -0.07 14.57 -3.35
CA VAL A 400 0.03 15.57 -4.41
C VAL A 400 0.61 16.85 -3.85
N ASP A 401 1.83 17.20 -4.23
CA ASP A 401 2.47 18.43 -3.77
C ASP A 401 2.04 19.63 -4.63
N GLY A 402 1.16 20.49 -4.09
CA GLY A 402 0.65 21.68 -4.76
C GLY A 402 1.72 22.72 -5.12
N SER A 403 2.93 22.61 -4.56
CA SER A 403 4.07 23.47 -4.91
C SER A 403 4.85 22.97 -6.15
N THR A 404 4.53 21.78 -6.66
CA THR A 404 5.12 21.27 -7.91
C THR A 404 4.65 22.09 -9.08
N SER A 405 5.57 22.53 -9.93
CA SER A 405 5.23 23.27 -11.14
C SER A 405 5.21 22.35 -12.37
N LEU A 406 4.06 22.35 -13.06
CA LEU A 406 3.92 21.70 -14.37
C LEU A 406 3.92 22.71 -15.52
N LYS A 407 4.14 24.00 -15.25
CA LYS A 407 4.22 25.06 -16.25
C LYS A 407 5.43 24.80 -17.17
N SER A 408 5.24 24.88 -18.49
CA SER A 408 6.26 24.53 -19.47
C SER A 408 7.58 25.32 -19.33
N GLU A 409 7.50 26.53 -18.80
CA GLU A 409 8.64 27.42 -18.60
C GLU A 409 9.46 27.08 -17.36
N PHE A 410 8.84 26.41 -16.36
CA PHE A 410 9.47 26.09 -15.09
C PHE A 410 8.86 24.82 -14.49
N VAL A 411 9.26 23.67 -15.02
CA VAL A 411 8.82 22.37 -14.51
C VAL A 411 9.68 21.97 -13.30
N THR A 412 9.04 21.56 -12.23
CA THR A 412 9.72 20.99 -11.05
C THR A 412 9.29 19.56 -10.79
N SER A 413 10.07 18.86 -9.97
CA SER A 413 9.79 17.51 -9.51
C SER A 413 9.89 17.45 -7.99
N LYS A 414 9.24 16.45 -7.40
CA LYS A 414 9.25 16.19 -5.96
C LYS A 414 9.54 14.72 -5.69
N ARG A 415 10.01 14.46 -4.51
CA ARG A 415 10.21 13.10 -4.02
C ARG A 415 9.14 12.80 -3.00
N HIS A 416 8.38 11.74 -3.23
CA HIS A 416 7.33 11.28 -2.34
C HIS A 416 7.72 9.99 -1.63
N VAL A 417 7.10 9.76 -0.47
CA VAL A 417 7.23 8.50 0.27
C VAL A 417 5.89 7.76 0.19
N TRP A 418 5.95 6.51 -0.26
CA TRP A 418 4.83 5.58 -0.18
C TRP A 418 4.88 4.84 1.14
N ASN A 419 3.92 5.12 2.03
CA ASN A 419 3.82 4.50 3.34
C ASN A 419 3.14 3.13 3.21
N ILE A 420 3.89 2.04 3.40
CA ILE A 420 3.33 0.69 3.38
C ILE A 420 2.83 0.31 4.78
N MET A 421 3.61 0.61 5.82
CA MET A 421 3.24 0.40 7.22
C MET A 421 3.68 1.61 8.05
N ARG A 422 2.80 2.11 8.90
CA ARG A 422 3.07 3.24 9.79
C ARG A 422 2.46 3.05 11.18
N TYR A 423 2.93 3.81 12.14
CA TYR A 423 2.61 3.60 13.55
C TYR A 423 1.12 3.79 13.89
N SER A 424 0.43 4.76 13.27
CA SER A 424 -1.01 4.91 13.49
C SER A 424 -1.84 3.71 13.00
N GLU A 425 -1.38 3.00 11.97
CA GLU A 425 -2.01 1.73 11.62
C GLU A 425 -1.91 0.73 12.76
N ILE A 426 -0.76 0.64 13.44
CA ILE A 426 -0.57 -0.28 14.56
C ILE A 426 -1.50 0.06 15.73
N LEU A 427 -1.67 1.35 16.04
CA LEU A 427 -2.63 1.79 17.06
C LEU A 427 -4.06 1.39 16.71
N LEU A 428 -4.45 1.53 15.45
CA LEU A 428 -5.79 1.15 14.97
C LEU A 428 -5.95 -0.38 14.86
N ASN A 429 -4.91 -1.13 14.49
CA ASN A 429 -4.91 -2.59 14.53
C ASN A 429 -5.09 -3.11 15.96
N PHE A 430 -4.39 -2.50 16.91
CA PHE A 430 -4.52 -2.80 18.32
C PHE A 430 -5.94 -2.54 18.82
N ALA A 431 -6.48 -1.34 18.54
CA ALA A 431 -7.81 -0.96 18.99
C ALA A 431 -8.89 -1.90 18.46
N GLU A 432 -8.85 -2.28 17.18
CA GLU A 432 -9.77 -3.22 16.57
C GLU A 432 -9.65 -4.60 17.23
N ALA A 433 -8.44 -5.11 17.38
CA ALA A 433 -8.22 -6.43 17.97
C ALA A 433 -8.65 -6.49 19.44
N MET A 434 -8.36 -5.44 20.23
CA MET A 434 -8.77 -5.35 21.64
C MET A 434 -10.28 -5.37 21.81
N VAL A 435 -11.00 -4.52 21.05
CA VAL A 435 -12.44 -4.41 21.21
C VAL A 435 -13.18 -5.66 20.73
N GLU A 436 -12.65 -6.34 19.73
CA GLU A 436 -13.20 -7.61 19.26
C GLU A 436 -12.88 -8.77 20.21
N ALA A 437 -11.69 -8.76 20.84
CA ALA A 437 -11.27 -9.79 21.80
C ALA A 437 -11.99 -9.72 23.14
N TYR A 438 -12.22 -8.50 23.67
CA TYR A 438 -12.66 -8.31 25.05
C TYR A 438 -14.05 -7.68 25.18
N GLY A 439 -14.59 -7.08 24.13
CA GLY A 439 -15.93 -6.46 24.15
C GLY A 439 -16.03 -5.20 25.03
N ASP A 440 -14.92 -4.68 25.52
CA ASP A 440 -14.83 -3.47 26.33
C ASP A 440 -13.76 -2.53 25.77
N PRO A 441 -14.12 -1.34 25.26
CA PRO A 441 -13.18 -0.37 24.76
C PRO A 441 -12.14 0.15 25.78
N ASN A 442 -12.44 0.02 27.07
CA ASN A 442 -11.58 0.48 28.17
C ASN A 442 -10.73 -0.65 28.78
N TYR A 443 -10.91 -1.89 28.31
CA TYR A 443 -10.10 -3.01 28.80
C TYR A 443 -8.62 -2.80 28.46
N LYS A 444 -7.75 -3.00 29.49
CA LYS A 444 -6.29 -2.87 29.31
C LYS A 444 -5.45 -3.79 30.20
N ASP A 445 -6.06 -4.73 30.88
CA ASP A 445 -5.30 -5.64 31.76
C ASP A 445 -4.30 -6.48 30.95
N GLY A 446 -3.00 -6.34 31.31
CA GLY A 446 -1.88 -6.96 30.58
C GLY A 446 -1.48 -6.28 29.26
N TYR A 447 -2.00 -5.08 28.96
CA TYR A 447 -1.70 -4.31 27.76
C TYR A 447 -1.23 -2.87 28.09
N PRO A 448 -0.47 -2.21 27.19
CA PRO A 448 0.07 -0.87 27.45
C PRO A 448 -1.02 0.21 27.54
N MET A 449 -2.16 -0.01 26.90
CA MET A 449 -3.29 0.92 26.84
C MET A 449 -4.59 0.18 26.49
N SER A 450 -5.71 0.88 26.53
CA SER A 450 -7.01 0.40 26.06
C SER A 450 -7.22 0.68 24.56
N ALA A 451 -8.25 0.07 23.95
CA ALA A 451 -8.64 0.37 22.57
C ALA A 451 -8.97 1.86 22.40
N LYS A 452 -9.71 2.44 23.36
CA LYS A 452 -10.08 3.86 23.35
C LYS A 452 -8.85 4.77 23.43
N GLU A 453 -7.92 4.50 24.35
CA GLU A 453 -6.69 5.28 24.48
C GLU A 453 -5.86 5.25 23.19
N ALA A 454 -5.77 4.10 22.50
CA ALA A 454 -5.05 3.99 21.22
C ALA A 454 -5.67 4.85 20.12
N VAL A 455 -6.99 4.86 20.01
CA VAL A 455 -7.71 5.72 19.04
C VAL A 455 -7.54 7.19 19.39
N ASP A 456 -7.65 7.54 20.67
CA ASP A 456 -7.54 8.92 21.13
C ASP A 456 -6.14 9.51 20.84
N ILE A 457 -5.08 8.69 20.85
CA ILE A 457 -3.73 9.10 20.42
C ILE A 457 -3.73 9.51 18.95
N VAL A 458 -4.38 8.75 18.07
CA VAL A 458 -4.49 9.08 16.64
C VAL A 458 -5.22 10.40 16.44
N ARG A 459 -6.32 10.61 17.17
CA ARG A 459 -7.18 11.79 17.06
C ARG A 459 -6.56 13.07 17.65
N SER A 460 -5.75 12.94 18.68
CA SER A 460 -5.18 14.09 19.44
C SER A 460 -3.91 14.69 18.82
N ARG A 461 -3.55 14.34 17.59
CA ARG A 461 -2.42 14.97 16.89
C ARG A 461 -2.60 16.48 16.83
N VAL A 462 -1.50 17.23 16.93
CA VAL A 462 -1.50 18.70 17.04
C VAL A 462 -2.32 19.38 15.94
N HIS A 463 -2.22 18.94 14.69
CA HIS A 463 -2.96 19.53 13.56
C HIS A 463 -4.23 18.77 13.19
N VAL A 464 -4.54 17.67 13.86
CA VAL A 464 -5.81 16.95 13.73
C VAL A 464 -6.79 17.42 14.78
N ASP A 465 -6.39 17.42 16.05
CA ASP A 465 -7.12 17.97 17.21
C ASP A 465 -8.62 17.61 17.20
N MET A 466 -8.91 16.33 16.93
CA MET A 466 -10.26 15.78 17.02
C MET A 466 -10.56 15.39 18.47
N PRO A 467 -11.80 15.59 18.96
CA PRO A 467 -12.16 15.20 20.31
C PRO A 467 -12.02 13.67 20.50
N PRO A 468 -11.70 13.23 21.73
CA PRO A 468 -11.64 11.81 22.05
C PRO A 468 -12.99 11.13 21.82
N PHE A 469 -12.99 9.82 21.65
CA PHE A 469 -14.26 9.08 21.56
C PHE A 469 -15.08 9.24 22.85
N PRO A 470 -16.42 9.45 22.74
CA PRO A 470 -17.29 9.55 23.89
C PRO A 470 -17.20 8.29 24.80
N ASN A 471 -17.29 8.50 26.13
CA ASN A 471 -17.19 7.40 27.09
C ASN A 471 -18.46 6.54 27.19
N ASN A 472 -19.58 7.03 26.65
CA ASN A 472 -20.90 6.41 26.77
C ASN A 472 -21.34 5.66 25.51
N LEU A 473 -20.43 5.36 24.59
CA LEU A 473 -20.74 4.59 23.40
C LEU A 473 -21.07 3.14 23.76
N THR A 474 -22.09 2.61 23.14
CA THR A 474 -22.29 1.15 23.13
C THR A 474 -21.16 0.47 22.36
N LEU A 475 -20.97 -0.82 22.58
CA LEU A 475 -19.92 -1.57 21.88
C LEU A 475 -20.05 -1.47 20.35
N ASN A 476 -21.28 -1.52 19.83
CA ASN A 476 -21.51 -1.43 18.38
C ASN A 476 -21.20 -0.03 17.84
N GLU A 477 -21.58 1.02 18.54
CA GLU A 477 -21.24 2.40 18.18
C GLU A 477 -19.73 2.63 18.22
N PHE A 478 -19.04 2.11 19.23
CA PHE A 478 -17.58 2.19 19.30
C PHE A 478 -16.93 1.50 18.10
N LYS A 479 -17.37 0.28 17.76
CA LYS A 479 -16.86 -0.46 16.58
C LYS A 479 -17.13 0.29 15.27
N ALA A 480 -18.30 0.89 15.12
CA ALA A 480 -18.64 1.69 13.94
C ALA A 480 -17.71 2.91 13.83
N LYS A 481 -17.57 3.69 14.93
CA LYS A 481 -16.66 4.85 14.96
C LYS A 481 -15.20 4.45 14.74
N LEU A 482 -14.74 3.34 15.30
CA LEU A 482 -13.38 2.83 15.10
C LEU A 482 -13.11 2.48 13.63
N ARG A 483 -14.05 1.82 12.94
CA ARG A 483 -13.95 1.53 11.51
C ARG A 483 -13.95 2.82 10.67
N ASN A 484 -14.73 3.81 11.08
CA ASN A 484 -14.72 5.14 10.45
C ASN A 484 -13.39 5.87 10.69
N GLU A 485 -12.87 5.87 11.92
CA GLU A 485 -11.57 6.47 12.23
C GLU A 485 -10.44 5.82 11.40
N ARG A 486 -10.46 4.49 11.28
CA ARG A 486 -9.52 3.77 10.42
C ARG A 486 -9.66 4.17 8.95
N ARG A 487 -10.89 4.35 8.44
CA ARG A 487 -11.16 4.83 7.08
C ARG A 487 -10.59 6.21 6.85
N VAL A 488 -10.84 7.15 7.75
CA VAL A 488 -10.40 8.54 7.66
C VAL A 488 -8.88 8.64 7.75
N GLU A 489 -8.29 7.99 8.74
CA GLU A 489 -6.87 8.05 9.03
C GLU A 489 -6.02 7.42 7.90
N LEU A 490 -6.43 6.27 7.39
CA LEU A 490 -5.68 5.47 6.41
C LEU A 490 -6.19 5.63 4.98
N SER A 491 -7.01 6.66 4.70
CA SER A 491 -7.56 6.88 3.36
C SER A 491 -6.44 7.06 2.32
N PHE A 492 -6.61 6.46 1.16
CA PHE A 492 -5.66 6.40 0.04
C PHE A 492 -4.33 5.69 0.33
N GLU A 493 -4.20 4.96 1.46
CA GLU A 493 -3.02 4.20 1.83
C GLU A 493 -3.18 2.69 1.58
N ASP A 494 -4.01 2.31 0.65
CA ASP A 494 -4.28 0.91 0.27
C ASP A 494 -4.97 0.06 1.36
N HIS A 495 -5.64 0.70 2.34
CA HIS A 495 -6.32 -0.03 3.42
C HIS A 495 -7.78 -0.31 3.13
N ARG A 496 -8.57 0.68 2.71
CA ARG A 496 -10.03 0.58 2.58
C ARG A 496 -10.48 -0.60 1.70
N PHE A 497 -9.83 -0.81 0.55
CA PHE A 497 -10.14 -1.90 -0.37
C PHE A 497 -10.06 -3.28 0.31
N TRP A 498 -9.09 -3.46 1.19
CA TRP A 498 -8.89 -4.70 1.94
C TRP A 498 -9.78 -4.75 3.18
N ASP A 499 -9.99 -3.66 3.87
CA ASP A 499 -10.82 -3.57 5.08
C ASP A 499 -12.27 -3.95 4.80
N ILE A 500 -12.88 -3.40 3.73
CA ILE A 500 -14.25 -3.77 3.35
C ILE A 500 -14.38 -5.24 2.95
N ARG A 501 -13.32 -5.85 2.43
CA ARG A 501 -13.28 -7.28 2.11
C ARG A 501 -13.11 -8.14 3.36
N ARG A 502 -12.12 -7.85 4.19
CA ARG A 502 -11.87 -8.64 5.40
C ARG A 502 -13.03 -8.54 6.40
N TRP A 503 -13.73 -7.40 6.47
CA TRP A 503 -14.94 -7.21 7.27
C TRP A 503 -16.20 -7.82 6.62
N LYS A 504 -16.14 -8.27 5.39
CA LYS A 504 -17.29 -8.82 4.63
C LYS A 504 -18.43 -7.80 4.44
N ILE A 505 -18.09 -6.55 4.07
CA ILE A 505 -19.05 -5.46 3.83
C ILE A 505 -18.89 -4.81 2.45
N ALA A 506 -18.07 -5.36 1.56
CA ALA A 506 -17.79 -4.74 0.26
C ALA A 506 -19.03 -4.65 -0.65
N ASP A 507 -19.99 -5.57 -0.51
CA ASP A 507 -21.28 -5.55 -1.18
C ASP A 507 -22.18 -4.37 -0.76
N GLN A 508 -21.95 -3.79 0.43
CA GLN A 508 -22.68 -2.63 0.98
C GLN A 508 -22.07 -1.29 0.52
N THR A 509 -20.92 -1.30 -0.16
CA THR A 509 -20.17 -0.09 -0.57
C THR A 509 -20.19 0.14 -2.08
N THR A 510 -21.23 -0.34 -2.77
CA THR A 510 -21.31 -0.35 -4.24
C THR A 510 -21.91 0.93 -4.84
N ASP A 511 -22.70 1.68 -4.09
CA ASP A 511 -23.29 2.94 -4.54
C ASP A 511 -22.31 4.09 -4.27
N ILE A 512 -21.78 4.67 -5.33
CA ILE A 512 -20.75 5.72 -5.28
C ILE A 512 -21.39 7.08 -5.54
N TYR A 513 -21.26 7.94 -4.56
CA TYR A 513 -21.82 9.28 -4.61
C TYR A 513 -20.76 10.36 -4.84
N GLY A 514 -21.19 11.45 -5.44
CA GLY A 514 -20.50 12.72 -5.56
C GLY A 514 -21.44 13.85 -5.24
N VAL A 515 -20.99 15.08 -5.48
CA VAL A 515 -21.78 16.28 -5.30
C VAL A 515 -21.84 17.09 -6.60
N ASP A 516 -23.02 17.45 -7.05
CA ASP A 516 -23.23 18.46 -8.08
C ASP A 516 -23.31 19.83 -7.41
N ILE A 517 -22.47 20.76 -7.87
CA ILE A 517 -22.31 22.10 -7.30
C ILE A 517 -22.79 23.12 -8.29
N THR A 518 -23.73 23.97 -7.89
CA THR A 518 -24.28 25.04 -8.72
C THR A 518 -24.01 26.39 -8.05
N LYS A 519 -23.41 27.33 -8.79
CA LYS A 519 -23.24 28.72 -8.35
C LYS A 519 -24.54 29.48 -8.58
N LYS A 520 -25.05 30.13 -7.53
CA LYS A 520 -26.27 30.94 -7.58
C LYS A 520 -25.97 32.37 -8.03
N GLU A 521 -27.01 33.15 -8.35
CA GLU A 521 -26.89 34.54 -8.78
C GLU A 521 -26.27 35.45 -7.70
N ASP A 522 -26.50 35.16 -6.43
CA ASP A 522 -25.92 35.87 -5.29
C ASP A 522 -24.46 35.50 -4.99
N GLY A 523 -23.87 34.60 -5.81
CA GLY A 523 -22.50 34.09 -5.65
C GLY A 523 -22.34 32.94 -4.67
N SER A 524 -23.39 32.57 -3.92
CA SER A 524 -23.38 31.37 -3.05
C SER A 524 -23.47 30.08 -3.87
N PHE A 525 -23.22 28.92 -3.22
CA PHE A 525 -23.30 27.62 -3.86
C PHE A 525 -24.44 26.77 -3.29
N SER A 526 -24.99 25.92 -4.13
CA SER A 526 -25.83 24.82 -3.68
C SER A 526 -25.15 23.49 -3.97
N TYR A 527 -25.25 22.58 -3.04
CA TYR A 527 -24.63 21.25 -3.08
C TYR A 527 -25.73 20.19 -3.11
N LYS A 528 -25.65 19.28 -4.08
CA LYS A 528 -26.62 18.20 -4.23
C LYS A 528 -25.88 16.88 -4.36
N LYS A 529 -26.07 15.98 -3.39
CA LYS A 529 -25.58 14.61 -3.46
C LYS A 529 -26.20 13.89 -4.66
N VAL A 530 -25.38 13.26 -5.48
CA VAL A 530 -25.79 12.54 -6.69
C VAL A 530 -25.11 11.18 -6.78
N LEU A 531 -25.84 10.18 -7.27
CA LEU A 531 -25.26 8.88 -7.59
C LEU A 531 -24.39 9.02 -8.85
N VAL A 532 -23.09 8.79 -8.73
CA VAL A 532 -22.12 8.87 -9.83
C VAL A 532 -21.96 7.55 -10.54
N GLU A 533 -21.89 6.46 -9.75
CA GLU A 533 -21.58 5.13 -10.24
C GLU A 533 -22.23 4.08 -9.34
N LYS A 534 -22.74 2.99 -9.94
CA LYS A 534 -23.15 1.80 -9.21
C LYS A 534 -22.23 0.66 -9.60
N ARG A 535 -21.51 0.14 -8.62
CA ARG A 535 -20.49 -0.90 -8.81
C ARG A 535 -21.08 -2.29 -8.70
N ILE A 536 -20.43 -3.25 -9.33
CA ILE A 536 -20.79 -4.66 -9.24
C ILE A 536 -19.85 -5.34 -8.27
N PHE A 537 -20.38 -5.91 -7.20
CA PHE A 537 -19.64 -6.76 -6.29
C PHE A 537 -20.37 -8.09 -6.11
N LYS A 538 -19.66 -9.20 -6.34
CA LYS A 538 -20.16 -10.57 -6.17
C LYS A 538 -19.43 -11.24 -5.01
N ASP A 539 -20.04 -12.24 -4.40
CA ASP A 539 -19.44 -12.93 -3.23
C ASP A 539 -18.05 -13.54 -3.55
N CYS A 540 -17.83 -14.05 -4.77
CA CYS A 540 -16.52 -14.53 -5.19
C CYS A 540 -15.43 -13.43 -5.15
N MET A 541 -15.80 -12.14 -5.29
CA MET A 541 -14.87 -11.01 -5.35
C MET A 541 -14.24 -10.64 -4.00
N TYR A 542 -14.62 -11.31 -2.91
CA TYR A 542 -13.92 -11.17 -1.63
C TYR A 542 -12.48 -11.70 -1.70
N LEU A 543 -12.23 -12.71 -2.54
CA LEU A 543 -10.89 -13.20 -2.88
C LEU A 543 -10.64 -13.04 -4.38
N TYR A 544 -9.38 -12.96 -4.75
CA TYR A 544 -8.98 -12.85 -6.16
C TYR A 544 -9.13 -14.20 -6.88
N PRO A 545 -9.47 -14.18 -8.18
CA PRO A 545 -9.36 -15.38 -9.00
C PRO A 545 -7.89 -15.75 -9.20
N ILE A 546 -7.55 -17.03 -9.04
CA ILE A 546 -6.24 -17.52 -9.46
C ILE A 546 -6.15 -17.35 -10.98
N PRO A 547 -5.07 -16.72 -11.51
CA PRO A 547 -4.92 -16.49 -12.94
C PRO A 547 -5.05 -17.79 -13.73
N GLN A 548 -5.85 -17.78 -14.78
CA GLN A 548 -6.08 -18.97 -15.59
C GLN A 548 -4.80 -19.47 -16.28
N SER A 549 -3.87 -18.54 -16.60
CA SER A 549 -2.54 -18.88 -17.12
C SER A 549 -1.76 -19.77 -16.16
N GLU A 550 -1.80 -19.47 -14.86
CA GLU A 550 -1.08 -20.24 -13.85
C GLU A 550 -1.69 -21.61 -13.63
N ARG A 551 -3.02 -21.72 -13.74
CA ARG A 551 -3.73 -23.00 -13.65
C ARG A 551 -3.51 -23.90 -14.87
N TYR A 552 -3.17 -23.35 -16.01
CA TYR A 552 -2.75 -24.15 -17.17
C TYR A 552 -1.35 -24.75 -16.98
N ILE A 553 -0.48 -24.03 -16.25
CA ILE A 553 0.89 -24.49 -15.95
C ILE A 553 0.87 -25.49 -14.78
N ASN A 554 0.12 -25.17 -13.72
CA ASN A 554 -0.01 -26.01 -12.54
C ASN A 554 -1.48 -26.44 -12.34
N PRO A 555 -1.86 -27.65 -12.75
CA PRO A 555 -3.23 -28.15 -12.62
C PRO A 555 -3.67 -28.43 -11.18
N GLU A 556 -2.74 -28.51 -10.22
CA GLU A 556 -3.04 -28.67 -8.79
C GLU A 556 -3.58 -27.37 -8.14
N LEU A 557 -3.54 -26.24 -8.86
CA LEU A 557 -4.10 -24.98 -8.39
C LEU A 557 -5.62 -24.94 -8.60
N GLU A 558 -6.35 -25.33 -7.56
CA GLU A 558 -7.81 -25.19 -7.52
C GLU A 558 -8.22 -23.71 -7.54
N GLN A 559 -9.29 -23.39 -8.28
CA GLN A 559 -9.82 -22.03 -8.33
C GLN A 559 -10.54 -21.64 -7.03
N ASN A 560 -10.52 -20.36 -6.68
CA ASN A 560 -11.37 -19.84 -5.63
C ASN A 560 -12.87 -19.97 -5.99
N PRO A 561 -13.73 -20.30 -5.01
CA PRO A 561 -15.15 -20.55 -5.28
C PRO A 561 -15.86 -19.39 -5.99
N GLY A 562 -16.61 -19.72 -7.05
CA GLY A 562 -17.41 -18.75 -7.80
C GLY A 562 -16.70 -18.05 -8.95
N TRP A 563 -15.41 -18.31 -9.15
CA TRP A 563 -14.61 -17.82 -10.28
C TRP A 563 -14.52 -18.80 -11.44
#